data_c8e564e0ba81d9b0ca456badf11f2a7f
#
_entry.id   c8e564e0ba81d9b0ca456badf11f2a7f
#
_cell.length_a   1.000
_cell.length_b   1.000
_cell.length_c   1.000
_cell.angle_alpha   90.00
_cell.angle_beta   90.00
_cell.angle_gamma   90.00
#
_symmetry.space_group_name_H-M   'P 1'
#
loop_
_entity.id
_entity.type
_entity.pdbx_description
1 polymer ?
#
loop_
_entity_poly.entity_id
_entity_poly.type
_entity_poly.pdbx_seq_one_letter_code
_entity_poly.pdbx_strand_id
1 'polypeptide(L)'
;MDAFYAQCESVRLGIDPSVPLAVRQWEGLIAVNYAARKRGVNKFTNCKEAKQVCPEIKMVHVDTFRIGNDGKEILSTIESKLQPHDRKLEKVSLDYYRSESMKIVNIFKKYCESVEKASIDEAFFDFTEEIKAQIEAEEHKGNDSRKWGNEWVGVVSGGEPFIPNTKLEKGLMLAAELAAKIRQEVFDTLKYTCSAGISYNKMLAKLASGLNKPNQQTIITPRYCISSLRPIEIKKVRNFGGKISTALKERGIE
;
A
#
# COMPACT_ATOMS: atom_id res chain seq x y z
N MET A 1 -1.41 -1.29 -0.59
CA MET A 1 -1.09 -1.37 -2.03
C MET A 1 -0.67 0.01 -2.51
N ASP A 2 -0.02 0.12 -3.67
CA ASP A 2 0.56 1.38 -4.16
C ASP A 2 -0.40 2.09 -5.10
N ALA A 3 -0.91 3.28 -4.73
CA ALA A 3 -1.89 4.04 -5.51
C ALA A 3 -3.03 3.14 -6.05
N PHE A 4 -3.64 2.36 -5.20
CA PHE A 4 -4.43 1.17 -5.52
C PHE A 4 -5.47 1.36 -6.63
N TYR A 5 -6.35 2.37 -6.54
CA TYR A 5 -7.36 2.58 -7.57
C TYR A 5 -6.74 2.89 -8.93
N ALA A 6 -5.62 3.62 -8.95
CA ALA A 6 -4.94 3.92 -10.20
C ALA A 6 -4.30 2.66 -10.81
N GLN A 7 -3.76 1.74 -10.00
CA GLN A 7 -3.30 0.44 -10.50
C GLN A 7 -4.46 -0.39 -11.04
N CYS A 8 -5.60 -0.45 -10.33
CA CYS A 8 -6.78 -1.17 -10.79
C CYS A 8 -7.22 -0.70 -12.17
N GLU A 9 -7.27 0.61 -12.40
CA GLU A 9 -7.64 1.14 -13.71
C GLU A 9 -6.53 0.95 -14.77
N SER A 10 -5.24 1.02 -14.39
CA SER A 10 -4.14 0.68 -15.31
C SER A 10 -4.28 -0.74 -15.82
N VAL A 11 -4.48 -1.72 -14.92
CA VAL A 11 -4.64 -3.14 -15.30
C VAL A 11 -5.93 -3.34 -16.12
N ARG A 12 -7.06 -2.77 -15.67
CA ARG A 12 -8.36 -2.92 -16.31
C ARG A 12 -8.39 -2.37 -17.75
N LEU A 13 -7.68 -1.26 -17.98
CA LEU A 13 -7.67 -0.55 -19.25
C LEU A 13 -6.43 -0.85 -20.12
N GLY A 14 -5.54 -1.73 -19.66
CA GLY A 14 -4.29 -2.02 -20.37
C GLY A 14 -3.37 -0.78 -20.50
N ILE A 15 -3.41 0.15 -19.53
CA ILE A 15 -2.59 1.36 -19.54
C ILE A 15 -1.27 1.05 -18.85
N ASP A 16 -0.16 1.31 -19.58
CA ASP A 16 1.18 1.12 -19.02
C ASP A 16 1.39 1.97 -17.74
N PRO A 17 1.97 1.42 -16.67
CA PRO A 17 2.21 2.13 -15.40
C PRO A 17 3.07 3.39 -15.53
N SER A 18 3.87 3.54 -16.59
CA SER A 18 4.67 4.74 -16.89
C SER A 18 3.84 5.92 -17.42
N VAL A 19 2.63 5.65 -17.90
CA VAL A 19 1.70 6.68 -18.38
C VAL A 19 1.07 7.38 -17.18
N PRO A 20 1.08 8.72 -17.11
CA PRO A 20 0.40 9.46 -16.06
C PRO A 20 -1.10 9.17 -16.02
N LEU A 21 -1.58 8.65 -14.89
CA LEU A 21 -2.96 8.29 -14.68
C LEU A 21 -3.48 8.75 -13.32
N ALA A 22 -4.69 9.28 -13.31
CA ALA A 22 -5.43 9.58 -12.12
C ALA A 22 -6.85 9.02 -12.18
N VAL A 23 -7.36 8.56 -11.05
CA VAL A 23 -8.76 8.20 -10.88
C VAL A 23 -9.48 9.38 -10.25
N ARG A 24 -10.54 9.82 -10.91
CA ARG A 24 -11.37 10.92 -10.45
C ARG A 24 -12.72 10.43 -9.93
N GLN A 25 -13.24 11.17 -8.99
CA GLN A 25 -14.64 11.13 -8.58
C GLN A 25 -15.19 12.54 -8.72
N TRP A 26 -16.00 12.75 -9.74
CA TRP A 26 -16.46 14.08 -10.19
C TRP A 26 -15.25 14.96 -10.57
N GLU A 27 -15.10 16.12 -9.92
CA GLU A 27 -14.00 17.06 -10.16
C GLU A 27 -12.75 16.82 -9.28
N GLY A 28 -12.81 15.87 -8.34
CA GLY A 28 -11.73 15.56 -7.42
C GLY A 28 -10.94 14.34 -7.82
N LEU A 29 -9.62 14.36 -7.64
CA LEU A 29 -8.75 13.20 -7.80
C LEU A 29 -8.71 12.40 -6.49
N ILE A 30 -9.07 11.13 -6.56
CA ILE A 30 -9.06 10.21 -5.41
C ILE A 30 -7.86 9.27 -5.39
N ALA A 31 -7.25 9.01 -6.55
CA ALA A 31 -6.00 8.29 -6.66
C ALA A 31 -5.18 8.83 -7.83
N VAL A 32 -3.85 8.83 -7.66
CA VAL A 32 -2.89 9.33 -8.65
C VAL A 32 -1.73 8.37 -8.70
N ASN A 33 -1.39 7.84 -9.88
CA ASN A 33 -0.26 6.93 -10.02
C ASN A 33 1.08 7.65 -9.86
N TYR A 34 2.15 6.89 -9.71
CA TYR A 34 3.47 7.46 -9.45
C TYR A 34 4.05 8.22 -10.66
N ALA A 35 3.67 7.85 -11.88
CA ALA A 35 4.04 8.60 -13.08
C ALA A 35 3.47 10.02 -13.08
N ALA A 36 2.20 10.19 -12.69
CA ALA A 36 1.57 11.49 -12.54
C ALA A 36 2.11 12.27 -11.33
N ARG A 37 2.38 11.60 -10.21
CA ARG A 37 2.98 12.24 -9.02
C ARG A 37 4.37 12.83 -9.33
N LYS A 38 5.19 12.14 -10.12
CA LYS A 38 6.50 12.66 -10.58
C LYS A 38 6.38 13.94 -11.40
N ARG A 39 5.21 14.20 -12.01
CA ARG A 39 4.88 15.42 -12.75
C ARG A 39 4.17 16.48 -11.91
N GLY A 40 4.13 16.32 -10.58
CA GLY A 40 3.56 17.28 -9.65
C GLY A 40 2.05 17.12 -9.39
N VAL A 41 1.38 16.14 -9.98
CA VAL A 41 -0.04 15.87 -9.70
C VAL A 41 -0.18 15.07 -8.41
N ASN A 42 -1.08 15.48 -7.51
CA ASN A 42 -1.37 14.77 -6.27
C ASN A 42 -2.88 14.61 -6.05
N LYS A 43 -3.28 13.85 -5.03
CA LYS A 43 -4.70 13.56 -4.75
C LYS A 43 -5.54 14.78 -4.30
N PHE A 44 -4.92 15.91 -4.04
CA PHE A 44 -5.62 17.15 -3.65
C PHE A 44 -5.77 18.11 -4.84
N THR A 45 -5.11 17.82 -5.95
CA THR A 45 -5.22 18.57 -7.20
C THR A 45 -6.60 18.33 -7.82
N ASN A 46 -7.27 19.37 -8.28
CA ASN A 46 -8.51 19.21 -9.05
C ASN A 46 -8.22 18.82 -10.51
N CYS A 47 -9.25 18.36 -11.24
CA CYS A 47 -9.06 17.86 -12.60
C CYS A 47 -8.53 18.93 -13.57
N LYS A 48 -8.94 20.19 -13.45
CA LYS A 48 -8.48 21.29 -14.32
C LYS A 48 -7.00 21.58 -14.06
N GLU A 49 -6.63 21.75 -12.82
CA GLU A 49 -5.26 21.97 -12.38
C GLU A 49 -4.34 20.80 -12.78
N ALA A 50 -4.81 19.56 -12.59
CA ALA A 50 -4.06 18.38 -13.00
C ALA A 50 -3.74 18.37 -14.50
N LYS A 51 -4.67 18.82 -15.34
CA LYS A 51 -4.44 18.98 -16.78
C LYS A 51 -3.47 20.11 -17.13
N GLN A 52 -3.43 21.18 -16.34
CA GLN A 52 -2.46 22.25 -16.52
C GLN A 52 -1.05 21.80 -16.18
N VAL A 53 -0.90 21.05 -15.06
CA VAL A 53 0.41 20.54 -14.59
C VAL A 53 0.92 19.37 -15.45
N CYS A 54 0.02 18.51 -15.91
CA CYS A 54 0.32 17.32 -16.71
C CYS A 54 -0.70 17.16 -17.84
N PRO A 55 -0.52 17.84 -18.99
CA PRO A 55 -1.48 17.83 -20.10
C PRO A 55 -1.80 16.43 -20.65
N GLU A 56 -0.82 15.52 -20.63
CA GLU A 56 -0.95 14.14 -21.08
C GLU A 56 -1.63 13.20 -20.08
N ILE A 57 -1.99 13.68 -18.88
CA ILE A 57 -2.59 12.82 -17.86
C ILE A 57 -3.89 12.18 -18.33
N LYS A 58 -3.98 10.87 -18.20
CA LYS A 58 -5.25 10.13 -18.39
C LYS A 58 -6.05 10.20 -17.10
N MET A 59 -7.27 10.71 -17.17
CA MET A 59 -8.17 10.77 -16.03
C MET A 59 -9.35 9.83 -16.25
N VAL A 60 -9.48 8.84 -15.39
CA VAL A 60 -10.52 7.81 -15.43
C VAL A 60 -11.50 8.08 -14.31
N HIS A 61 -12.79 8.15 -14.62
CA HIS A 61 -13.82 8.27 -13.58
C HIS A 61 -14.04 6.92 -12.88
N VAL A 62 -14.34 6.92 -11.59
CA VAL A 62 -14.83 5.72 -10.90
C VAL A 62 -16.08 5.21 -11.57
N ASP A 63 -16.43 3.94 -11.40
CA ASP A 63 -17.69 3.43 -11.93
C ASP A 63 -18.86 4.24 -11.38
N THR A 64 -19.85 4.50 -12.24
CA THR A 64 -21.10 5.13 -11.87
C THR A 64 -22.27 4.21 -12.21
N PHE A 65 -23.38 4.42 -11.56
CA PHE A 65 -24.64 3.79 -11.89
C PHE A 65 -25.78 4.81 -11.79
N ARG A 66 -26.83 4.54 -12.53
CA ARG A 66 -28.11 5.26 -12.45
C ARG A 66 -29.25 4.25 -12.26
N ILE A 67 -30.33 4.70 -11.67
CA ILE A 67 -31.53 3.88 -11.56
C ILE A 67 -32.33 4.07 -12.85
N GLY A 68 -32.58 2.97 -13.54
CA GLY A 68 -33.45 2.93 -14.72
C GLY A 68 -34.93 3.14 -14.37
N ASN A 69 -35.76 3.33 -15.38
CA ASN A 69 -37.20 3.49 -15.20
C ASN A 69 -37.88 2.24 -14.59
N ASP A 70 -37.23 1.10 -14.69
CA ASP A 70 -37.65 -0.19 -14.12
C ASP A 70 -37.15 -0.41 -12.67
N GLY A 71 -36.50 0.59 -12.08
CA GLY A 71 -35.93 0.52 -10.74
C GLY A 71 -34.61 -0.25 -10.65
N LYS A 72 -34.05 -0.75 -11.77
CA LYS A 72 -32.77 -1.47 -11.77
C LYS A 72 -31.60 -0.56 -11.93
N GLU A 73 -30.44 -0.98 -11.39
CA GLU A 73 -29.18 -0.30 -11.57
C GLU A 73 -28.62 -0.54 -12.97
N ILE A 74 -28.26 0.56 -13.66
CA ILE A 74 -27.57 0.56 -14.95
C ILE A 74 -26.15 1.06 -14.68
N LEU A 75 -25.17 0.16 -14.75
CA LEU A 75 -23.76 0.49 -14.56
C LEU A 75 -23.19 1.23 -15.78
N SER A 76 -22.27 2.16 -15.53
CA SER A 76 -21.48 2.79 -16.58
C SER A 76 -20.59 1.76 -17.29
N THR A 77 -20.42 1.93 -18.61
CA THR A 77 -19.51 1.11 -19.40
C THR A 77 -18.05 1.58 -19.22
N ILE A 78 -17.10 0.76 -19.67
CA ILE A 78 -15.67 1.14 -19.64
C ILE A 78 -15.43 2.39 -20.50
N GLU A 79 -16.07 2.47 -21.67
CA GLU A 79 -15.95 3.59 -22.59
C GLU A 79 -16.44 4.90 -21.96
N SER A 80 -17.51 4.85 -21.17
CA SER A 80 -18.06 6.03 -20.50
C SER A 80 -17.17 6.62 -19.42
N LYS A 81 -16.20 5.86 -18.87
CA LYS A 81 -15.31 6.33 -17.82
C LYS A 81 -14.43 7.52 -18.21
N LEU A 82 -14.18 7.70 -19.48
CA LEU A 82 -13.41 8.82 -20.02
C LEU A 82 -14.29 10.02 -20.39
N GLN A 83 -15.61 9.87 -20.33
CA GLN A 83 -16.59 10.89 -20.65
C GLN A 83 -17.01 11.71 -19.42
N PRO A 84 -17.63 12.89 -19.61
CA PRO A 84 -18.27 13.61 -18.53
C PRO A 84 -19.42 12.80 -17.90
N HIS A 85 -19.52 12.83 -16.58
CA HIS A 85 -20.59 12.20 -15.81
C HIS A 85 -21.45 13.26 -15.11
N ASP A 86 -22.76 13.04 -15.03
CA ASP A 86 -23.69 13.97 -14.37
C ASP A 86 -23.96 13.49 -12.92
N ARG A 87 -23.39 14.21 -11.96
CA ARG A 87 -23.58 13.95 -10.53
C ARG A 87 -25.04 13.98 -10.06
N LYS A 88 -25.93 14.66 -10.79
CA LYS A 88 -27.34 14.72 -10.44
C LYS A 88 -28.10 13.45 -10.83
N LEU A 89 -27.65 12.78 -11.88
CA LEU A 89 -28.30 11.59 -12.44
C LEU A 89 -27.62 10.28 -12.05
N GLU A 90 -26.36 10.35 -11.65
CA GLU A 90 -25.51 9.18 -11.42
C GLU A 90 -24.98 9.15 -9.98
N LYS A 91 -24.81 7.94 -9.47
CA LYS A 91 -24.11 7.66 -8.22
C LYS A 91 -22.84 6.88 -8.49
N VAL A 92 -21.83 7.04 -7.65
CA VAL A 92 -20.56 6.31 -7.79
C VAL A 92 -20.66 4.92 -7.17
N SER A 93 -19.99 3.94 -7.80
CA SER A 93 -19.74 2.62 -7.24
C SER A 93 -18.23 2.40 -7.08
N LEU A 94 -17.85 1.83 -5.93
CA LEU A 94 -16.49 1.39 -5.64
C LEU A 94 -16.38 -0.13 -5.60
N ASP A 95 -17.38 -0.85 -6.07
CA ASP A 95 -17.48 -2.31 -5.94
C ASP A 95 -16.40 -3.02 -6.74
N TYR A 96 -16.03 -2.48 -7.90
CA TYR A 96 -14.88 -2.97 -8.66
C TYR A 96 -13.60 -2.99 -7.80
N TYR A 97 -13.27 -1.88 -7.14
CA TYR A 97 -12.07 -1.82 -6.29
C TYR A 97 -12.19 -2.71 -5.05
N ARG A 98 -13.40 -2.88 -4.49
CA ARG A 98 -13.65 -3.82 -3.40
C ARG A 98 -13.39 -5.26 -3.83
N SER A 99 -13.85 -5.63 -5.02
CA SER A 99 -13.63 -6.97 -5.58
C SER A 99 -12.15 -7.24 -5.85
N GLU A 100 -11.42 -6.27 -6.42
CA GLU A 100 -9.98 -6.39 -6.64
C GLU A 100 -9.21 -6.49 -5.29
N SER A 101 -9.60 -5.70 -4.29
CA SER A 101 -9.05 -5.81 -2.93
C SER A 101 -9.25 -7.20 -2.34
N MET A 102 -10.41 -7.83 -2.55
CA MET A 102 -10.66 -9.18 -2.04
C MET A 102 -9.82 -10.25 -2.72
N LYS A 103 -9.52 -10.12 -4.01
CA LYS A 103 -8.59 -11.03 -4.71
C LYS A 103 -7.21 -11.01 -4.06
N ILE A 104 -6.71 -9.80 -3.71
CA ILE A 104 -5.42 -9.64 -3.03
C ILE A 104 -5.48 -10.24 -1.61
N VAL A 105 -6.54 -9.97 -0.85
CA VAL A 105 -6.72 -10.53 0.50
C VAL A 105 -6.78 -12.06 0.47
N ASN A 106 -7.35 -12.66 -0.57
CA ASN A 106 -7.37 -14.11 -0.73
C ASN A 106 -5.96 -14.69 -0.97
N ILE A 107 -5.08 -13.95 -1.67
CA ILE A 107 -3.66 -14.33 -1.76
C ILE A 107 -3.02 -14.24 -0.37
N PHE A 108 -3.24 -13.16 0.38
CA PHE A 108 -2.70 -12.96 1.71
C PHE A 108 -3.02 -14.11 2.67
N LYS A 109 -4.27 -14.58 2.67
CA LYS A 109 -4.74 -15.67 3.52
C LYS A 109 -4.09 -17.04 3.25
N LYS A 110 -3.40 -17.20 2.12
CA LYS A 110 -2.63 -18.44 1.86
C LYS A 110 -1.36 -18.53 2.70
N TYR A 111 -0.84 -17.40 3.17
CA TYR A 111 0.45 -17.28 3.83
C TYR A 111 0.36 -17.00 5.33
N CYS A 112 -0.78 -16.53 5.80
CA CYS A 112 -0.97 -16.14 7.19
C CYS A 112 -2.44 -16.29 7.58
N GLU A 113 -2.69 -16.94 8.71
CA GLU A 113 -4.05 -17.05 9.26
C GLU A 113 -4.50 -15.73 9.90
N SER A 114 -3.55 -15.01 10.53
CA SER A 114 -3.81 -13.74 11.23
C SER A 114 -3.64 -12.54 10.30
N VAL A 115 -4.61 -12.32 9.42
CA VAL A 115 -4.66 -11.16 8.51
C VAL A 115 -5.76 -10.19 8.93
N GLU A 116 -5.39 -8.98 9.34
CA GLU A 116 -6.32 -7.88 9.63
C GLU A 116 -6.44 -6.95 8.42
N LYS A 117 -7.58 -6.94 7.76
CA LYS A 117 -7.88 -5.96 6.71
C LYS A 117 -8.20 -4.61 7.35
N ALA A 118 -7.26 -3.67 7.26
CA ALA A 118 -7.40 -2.33 7.85
C ALA A 118 -8.20 -1.37 6.94
N SER A 119 -8.08 -1.51 5.62
CA SER A 119 -8.84 -0.74 4.62
C SER A 119 -8.96 -1.51 3.30
N ILE A 120 -9.43 -0.84 2.25
CA ILE A 120 -9.54 -1.42 0.90
C ILE A 120 -8.16 -1.73 0.29
N ASP A 121 -7.11 -1.03 0.72
CA ASP A 121 -5.75 -1.13 0.18
C ASP A 121 -4.67 -1.41 1.23
N GLU A 122 -5.08 -1.71 2.48
CA GLU A 122 -4.18 -1.97 3.59
C GLU A 122 -4.59 -3.21 4.38
N ALA A 123 -3.59 -4.02 4.75
CA ALA A 123 -3.74 -5.14 5.67
C ALA A 123 -2.52 -5.24 6.58
N PHE A 124 -2.72 -5.77 7.78
CA PHE A 124 -1.67 -6.19 8.70
C PHE A 124 -1.63 -7.70 8.78
N PHE A 125 -0.44 -8.22 8.92
CA PHE A 125 -0.15 -9.65 9.11
C PHE A 125 0.54 -9.81 10.45
N ASP A 126 0.14 -10.82 11.20
CA ASP A 126 0.89 -11.29 12.35
C ASP A 126 1.53 -12.64 12.01
N PHE A 127 2.80 -12.63 11.70
CA PHE A 127 3.58 -13.82 11.35
C PHE A 127 4.25 -14.49 12.56
N THR A 128 3.86 -14.13 13.78
CA THR A 128 4.56 -14.57 15.00
C THR A 128 4.64 -16.09 15.08
N GLU A 129 3.53 -16.78 14.84
CA GLU A 129 3.47 -18.24 14.99
C GLU A 129 4.17 -18.97 13.83
N GLU A 130 3.99 -18.50 12.59
CA GLU A 130 4.67 -19.06 11.42
C GLU A 130 6.19 -18.95 11.53
N ILE A 131 6.68 -17.80 12.03
CA ILE A 131 8.12 -17.55 12.20
C ILE A 131 8.69 -18.34 13.38
N LYS A 132 7.99 -18.45 14.50
CA LYS A 132 8.41 -19.29 15.63
C LYS A 132 8.58 -20.73 15.19
N ALA A 133 7.58 -21.29 14.53
CA ALA A 133 7.62 -22.66 14.02
C ALA A 133 8.81 -22.90 13.08
N GLN A 134 9.11 -21.90 12.22
CA GLN A 134 10.25 -22.00 11.31
C GLN A 134 11.58 -21.96 12.05
N ILE A 135 11.76 -21.05 13.03
CA ILE A 135 12.98 -20.95 13.84
C ILE A 135 13.19 -22.25 14.66
N GLU A 136 12.14 -22.76 15.30
CA GLU A 136 12.20 -24.00 16.07
C GLU A 136 12.56 -25.20 15.20
N ALA A 137 12.00 -25.31 14.00
CA ALA A 137 12.33 -26.35 13.04
C ALA A 137 13.81 -26.30 12.59
N GLU A 138 14.39 -25.12 12.49
CA GLU A 138 15.80 -24.92 12.19
C GLU A 138 16.70 -25.30 13.40
N GLU A 139 16.32 -24.93 14.62
CA GLU A 139 17.04 -25.28 15.86
C GLU A 139 17.05 -26.80 16.09
N HIS A 140 15.95 -27.52 15.83
CA HIS A 140 15.83 -28.97 16.04
C HIS A 140 16.66 -29.82 15.03
N LYS A 141 17.00 -29.27 13.88
CA LYS A 141 17.83 -29.99 12.89
C LYS A 141 19.31 -30.08 13.29
N GLY A 142 19.67 -29.62 14.50
CA GLY A 142 21.01 -29.79 15.09
C GLY A 142 22.14 -29.05 14.37
N ASN A 143 21.80 -28.24 13.43
CA ASN A 143 22.71 -27.35 12.76
C ASN A 143 21.99 -25.99 12.63
N ASP A 144 22.66 -24.90 12.99
CA ASP A 144 22.29 -23.56 12.51
C ASP A 144 22.54 -23.58 10.98
N SER A 145 21.72 -24.39 10.29
CA SER A 145 21.89 -24.74 8.86
C SER A 145 21.66 -23.51 7.99
N ARG A 146 20.99 -22.49 8.56
CA ARG A 146 20.85 -21.20 7.93
C ARG A 146 22.04 -20.31 8.31
N LYS A 147 22.92 -20.05 7.37
CA LYS A 147 23.93 -18.99 7.51
C LYS A 147 23.23 -17.63 7.49
N TRP A 148 23.07 -17.03 8.68
CA TRP A 148 22.56 -15.67 8.82
C TRP A 148 23.60 -14.69 8.27
N GLY A 149 23.24 -13.98 7.20
CA GLY A 149 24.06 -12.94 6.60
C GLY A 149 23.49 -11.53 6.88
N ASN A 150 24.06 -10.54 6.28
CA ASN A 150 23.54 -9.17 6.29
C ASN A 150 22.63 -8.85 5.09
N GLU A 151 22.25 -9.85 4.34
CA GLU A 151 21.43 -9.74 3.11
C GLU A 151 19.95 -9.71 3.46
N TRP A 152 19.46 -8.55 3.86
CA TRP A 152 18.05 -8.34 4.16
C TRP A 152 17.24 -8.17 2.88
N VAL A 153 16.11 -8.85 2.78
CA VAL A 153 15.19 -8.70 1.65
C VAL A 153 14.38 -7.41 1.83
N GLY A 154 14.92 -6.32 1.32
CA GLY A 154 14.35 -4.98 1.45
C GLY A 154 15.30 -3.99 2.10
N VAL A 155 14.80 -2.79 2.40
CA VAL A 155 15.59 -1.69 2.95
C VAL A 155 15.53 -1.71 4.48
N VAL A 156 16.67 -1.87 5.14
CA VAL A 156 16.78 -1.66 6.60
C VAL A 156 16.80 -0.16 6.86
N SER A 157 15.79 0.33 7.58
CA SER A 157 15.67 1.75 7.87
C SER A 157 16.55 2.17 9.04
N GLY A 158 17.14 3.36 8.94
CA GLY A 158 17.86 4.02 10.02
C GLY A 158 19.31 3.56 10.24
N GLY A 159 19.82 2.64 9.40
CA GLY A 159 21.20 2.16 9.46
C GLY A 159 21.51 1.13 8.38
N GLU A 160 22.73 0.63 8.39
CA GLU A 160 23.22 -0.35 7.44
C GLU A 160 22.69 -1.79 7.73
N PRO A 161 22.57 -2.63 6.70
CA PRO A 161 22.31 -4.05 6.88
C PRO A 161 23.35 -4.71 7.80
N PHE A 162 22.89 -5.62 8.66
CA PHE A 162 23.70 -6.29 9.66
C PHE A 162 23.32 -7.76 9.80
N ILE A 163 24.20 -8.56 10.39
CA ILE A 163 23.90 -9.97 10.70
C ILE A 163 22.97 -10.00 11.93
N PRO A 164 21.75 -10.57 11.85
CA PRO A 164 20.84 -10.65 12.97
C PRO A 164 21.38 -11.57 14.07
N ASN A 165 21.40 -11.07 15.31
CA ASN A 165 21.95 -11.77 16.46
C ASN A 165 20.93 -12.10 17.56
N THR A 166 19.70 -11.58 17.43
CA THR A 166 18.59 -11.90 18.34
C THR A 166 17.51 -12.71 17.62
N LYS A 167 16.71 -13.49 18.38
CA LYS A 167 15.55 -14.20 17.81
C LYS A 167 14.58 -13.23 17.10
N LEU A 168 14.39 -12.05 17.66
CA LEU A 168 13.53 -11.03 17.06
C LEU A 168 14.09 -10.53 15.71
N GLU A 169 15.38 -10.23 15.62
CA GLU A 169 16.01 -9.78 14.37
C GLU A 169 15.98 -10.88 13.31
N LYS A 170 16.26 -12.13 13.69
CA LYS A 170 16.11 -13.31 12.83
C LYS A 170 14.67 -13.46 12.32
N GLY A 171 13.70 -13.28 13.22
CA GLY A 171 12.28 -13.29 12.88
C GLY A 171 11.87 -12.19 11.89
N LEU A 172 12.39 -10.97 12.05
CA LEU A 172 12.12 -9.88 11.10
C LEU A 172 12.73 -10.14 9.73
N MET A 173 13.89 -10.80 9.65
CA MET A 173 14.49 -11.22 8.38
C MET A 173 13.62 -12.26 7.67
N LEU A 174 13.11 -13.26 8.38
CA LEU A 174 12.18 -14.26 7.84
C LEU A 174 10.85 -13.62 7.40
N ALA A 175 10.32 -12.69 8.21
CA ALA A 175 9.12 -11.92 7.83
C ALA A 175 9.32 -11.11 6.55
N ALA A 176 10.52 -10.55 6.35
CA ALA A 176 10.84 -9.81 5.12
C ALA A 176 10.87 -10.72 3.89
N GLU A 177 11.40 -11.94 4.02
CA GLU A 177 11.37 -12.94 2.94
C GLU A 177 9.95 -13.37 2.61
N LEU A 178 9.13 -13.63 3.64
CA LEU A 178 7.74 -14.01 3.46
C LEU A 178 6.92 -12.88 2.80
N ALA A 179 7.12 -11.64 3.25
CA ALA A 179 6.51 -10.46 2.64
C ALA A 179 6.90 -10.31 1.16
N ALA A 180 8.16 -10.58 0.79
CA ALA A 180 8.61 -10.55 -0.59
C ALA A 180 7.90 -11.60 -1.46
N LYS A 181 7.75 -12.83 -0.95
CA LYS A 181 7.00 -13.90 -1.64
C LYS A 181 5.55 -13.51 -1.89
N ILE A 182 4.90 -12.97 -0.86
CA ILE A 182 3.50 -12.51 -0.97
C ILE A 182 3.38 -11.39 -2.01
N ARG A 183 4.27 -10.40 -1.96
CA ARG A 183 4.28 -9.28 -2.92
C ARG A 183 4.49 -9.76 -4.35
N GLN A 184 5.38 -10.73 -4.53
CA GLN A 184 5.63 -11.33 -5.83
C GLN A 184 4.41 -12.09 -6.35
N GLU A 185 3.74 -12.92 -5.52
CA GLU A 185 2.52 -13.62 -5.93
C GLU A 185 1.38 -12.66 -6.32
N VAL A 186 1.22 -11.57 -5.57
CA VAL A 186 0.23 -10.53 -5.94
C VAL A 186 0.55 -9.93 -7.31
N PHE A 187 1.82 -9.65 -7.58
CA PHE A 187 2.23 -9.10 -8.86
C PHE A 187 2.06 -10.12 -10.00
N ASP A 188 2.48 -11.35 -9.82
CA ASP A 188 2.42 -12.38 -10.84
C ASP A 188 0.97 -12.72 -11.22
N THR A 189 0.09 -12.77 -10.20
CA THR A 189 -1.31 -13.16 -10.38
C THR A 189 -2.19 -12.01 -10.84
N LEU A 190 -2.01 -10.81 -10.27
CA LEU A 190 -2.94 -9.68 -10.44
C LEU A 190 -2.31 -8.44 -11.06
N LYS A 191 -1.00 -8.43 -11.27
CA LYS A 191 -0.21 -7.29 -11.79
C LYS A 191 -0.24 -6.05 -10.90
N TYR A 192 -0.56 -6.19 -9.61
CA TYR A 192 -0.54 -5.10 -8.64
C TYR A 192 0.76 -5.10 -7.84
N THR A 193 1.32 -3.91 -7.62
CA THR A 193 2.46 -3.74 -6.72
C THR A 193 2.00 -3.38 -5.31
N CYS A 194 2.74 -3.87 -4.32
CA CYS A 194 2.53 -3.58 -2.91
C CYS A 194 3.82 -3.07 -2.29
N SER A 195 3.72 -2.09 -1.41
CA SER A 195 4.80 -1.75 -0.48
C SER A 195 4.52 -2.38 0.88
N ALA A 196 5.52 -2.96 1.49
CA ALA A 196 5.42 -3.61 2.78
C ALA A 196 6.28 -2.90 3.84
N GLY A 197 5.80 -2.87 5.07
CA GLY A 197 6.57 -2.48 6.24
C GLY A 197 6.67 -3.65 7.20
N ILE A 198 7.86 -3.99 7.61
CA ILE A 198 8.17 -5.12 8.49
C ILE A 198 8.73 -4.58 9.80
N SER A 199 8.11 -4.93 10.91
CA SER A 199 8.58 -4.56 12.23
C SER A 199 7.88 -5.41 13.32
N TYR A 200 8.24 -5.19 14.57
CA TYR A 200 7.75 -5.93 15.73
C TYR A 200 6.47 -5.35 16.36
N ASN A 201 5.83 -4.37 15.72
CA ASN A 201 4.48 -3.91 16.06
C ASN A 201 3.81 -3.18 14.87
N LYS A 202 2.47 -3.05 14.93
CA LYS A 202 1.65 -2.44 13.87
C LYS A 202 2.01 -0.98 13.56
N MET A 203 2.37 -0.19 14.57
CA MET A 203 2.71 1.22 14.38
C MET A 203 3.99 1.36 13.53
N LEU A 204 5.05 0.68 13.92
CA LEU A 204 6.32 0.70 13.20
C LEU A 204 6.20 0.08 11.80
N ALA A 205 5.48 -1.03 11.66
CA ALA A 205 5.21 -1.64 10.36
C ALA A 205 4.46 -0.68 9.43
N LYS A 206 3.47 0.04 9.94
CA LYS A 206 2.74 1.05 9.16
C LYS A 206 3.65 2.21 8.74
N LEU A 207 4.50 2.71 9.61
CA LEU A 207 5.47 3.76 9.27
C LEU A 207 6.47 3.25 8.22
N ALA A 208 7.05 2.08 8.44
CA ALA A 208 7.98 1.44 7.51
C ALA A 208 7.39 1.31 6.11
N SER A 209 6.13 0.88 5.99
CA SER A 209 5.46 0.69 4.70
C SER A 209 5.37 1.96 3.85
N GLY A 210 5.52 3.14 4.45
CA GLY A 210 5.46 4.45 3.79
C GLY A 210 6.79 4.99 3.31
N LEU A 211 7.92 4.53 3.90
CA LEU A 211 9.22 5.19 3.74
C LEU A 211 9.81 5.08 2.32
N ASN A 212 9.68 3.93 1.69
CA ASN A 212 10.31 3.64 0.38
C ASN A 212 9.29 3.27 -0.71
N LYS A 213 8.09 3.87 -0.70
CA LYS A 213 7.10 3.67 -1.77
C LYS A 213 7.57 4.27 -3.10
N PRO A 214 7.21 3.68 -4.24
CA PRO A 214 6.42 2.48 -4.47
C PRO A 214 7.23 1.18 -4.55
N ASN A 215 6.51 0.05 -4.48
CA ASN A 215 6.99 -1.30 -4.75
C ASN A 215 8.27 -1.70 -4.02
N GLN A 216 8.39 -1.26 -2.77
CA GLN A 216 9.51 -1.58 -1.89
C GLN A 216 9.01 -2.17 -0.58
N GLN A 217 9.89 -2.86 0.12
CA GLN A 217 9.65 -3.23 1.50
C GLN A 217 10.74 -2.65 2.40
N THR A 218 10.32 -2.21 3.57
CA THR A 218 11.17 -1.52 4.53
C THR A 218 11.07 -2.19 5.87
N ILE A 219 12.21 -2.44 6.50
CA ILE A 219 12.33 -3.09 7.79
C ILE A 219 12.77 -2.05 8.83
N ILE A 220 12.02 -1.93 9.94
CA ILE A 220 12.45 -1.21 11.14
C ILE A 220 12.76 -2.23 12.21
N THR A 221 14.04 -2.35 12.56
CA THR A 221 14.55 -3.26 13.58
C THR A 221 14.64 -2.58 14.95
N PRO A 222 14.68 -3.33 16.08
CA PRO A 222 14.93 -2.73 17.39
C PRO A 222 16.22 -1.91 17.44
N ARG A 223 17.28 -2.38 16.76
CA ARG A 223 18.60 -1.73 16.69
C ARG A 223 18.51 -0.32 16.15
N TYR A 224 17.71 -0.10 15.11
CA TYR A 224 17.60 1.18 14.39
C TYR A 224 16.27 1.90 14.60
N CYS A 225 15.47 1.49 15.59
CA CYS A 225 14.14 2.06 15.82
C CYS A 225 14.21 3.59 16.02
N ILE A 226 15.09 4.06 16.90
CA ILE A 226 15.21 5.50 17.21
C ILE A 226 15.68 6.30 15.98
N SER A 227 16.72 5.83 15.29
CA SER A 227 17.23 6.51 14.08
C SER A 227 16.22 6.51 12.94
N SER A 228 15.41 5.44 12.82
CA SER A 228 14.32 5.37 11.84
C SER A 228 13.18 6.35 12.15
N LEU A 229 12.86 6.56 13.43
CA LEU A 229 11.75 7.42 13.85
C LEU A 229 12.12 8.91 13.88
N ARG A 230 13.36 9.24 14.20
CA ARG A 230 13.82 10.64 14.36
C ARG A 230 13.43 11.58 13.20
N PRO A 231 13.51 11.19 11.91
CA PRO A 231 13.13 12.06 10.79
C PRO A 231 11.63 12.09 10.49
N ILE A 232 10.80 11.33 11.24
CA ILE A 232 9.38 11.15 10.92
C ILE A 232 8.56 12.18 11.70
N GLU A 233 7.86 13.06 10.98
CA GLU A 233 6.90 13.98 11.58
C GLU A 233 5.80 13.23 12.34
N ILE A 234 5.44 13.72 13.53
CA ILE A 234 4.45 13.08 14.40
C ILE A 234 3.09 12.86 13.73
N LYS A 235 2.70 13.75 12.79
CA LYS A 235 1.46 13.60 12.02
C LYS A 235 1.40 12.33 11.14
N LYS A 236 2.55 11.71 10.87
CA LYS A 236 2.66 10.46 10.12
C LYS A 236 2.41 9.23 10.97
N VAL A 237 2.50 9.37 12.27
CA VAL A 237 2.20 8.29 13.22
C VAL A 237 0.69 8.04 13.21
N ARG A 238 0.30 6.75 13.17
CA ARG A 238 -1.11 6.36 13.16
C ARG A 238 -1.83 6.96 14.37
N ASN A 239 -3.00 7.56 14.15
CA ASN A 239 -3.85 8.24 15.12
C ASN A 239 -3.32 9.61 15.61
N PHE A 240 -2.16 10.08 15.16
CA PHE A 240 -1.61 11.39 15.52
C PHE A 240 -1.83 12.47 14.45
N GLY A 241 -2.63 12.19 13.43
CA GLY A 241 -2.97 13.16 12.38
C GLY A 241 -4.03 14.19 12.81
N GLY A 242 -4.30 15.16 11.92
CA GLY A 242 -5.36 16.15 12.08
C GLY A 242 -5.23 17.00 13.36
N LYS A 243 -6.31 17.13 14.13
CA LYS A 243 -6.37 17.99 15.33
C LYS A 243 -5.32 17.64 16.39
N ILE A 244 -4.99 16.36 16.56
CA ILE A 244 -3.98 15.94 17.54
C ILE A 244 -2.59 16.46 17.13
N SER A 245 -2.23 16.32 15.87
CA SER A 245 -0.97 16.86 15.34
C SER A 245 -0.88 18.38 15.53
N THR A 246 -1.96 19.11 15.27
CA THR A 246 -2.01 20.57 15.48
C THR A 246 -1.79 20.92 16.95
N ALA A 247 -2.53 20.30 17.86
CA ALA A 247 -2.41 20.54 19.29
C ALA A 247 -1.02 20.20 19.87
N LEU A 248 -0.35 19.18 19.32
CA LEU A 248 1.01 18.82 19.72
C LEU A 248 2.03 19.85 19.22
N LYS A 249 1.89 20.32 17.98
CA LYS A 249 2.75 21.38 17.41
C LYS A 249 2.64 22.68 18.19
N GLU A 250 1.42 23.09 18.60
CA GLU A 250 1.20 24.27 19.45
C GLU A 250 1.91 24.17 20.80
N ARG A 251 2.27 22.95 21.23
CA ARG A 251 3.04 22.67 22.45
C ARG A 251 4.53 22.40 22.18
N GLY A 252 5.01 22.66 20.96
CA GLY A 252 6.42 22.45 20.57
C GLY A 252 6.81 20.99 20.38
N ILE A 253 5.85 20.08 20.19
CA ILE A 253 6.08 18.66 19.91
C ILE A 253 5.83 18.43 18.41
N GLU A 254 6.91 18.17 17.65
CA GLU A 254 6.87 17.98 16.20
C GLU A 254 7.15 16.52 15.77
#